data_a5dcb711c6371dd8c70e0a3bf8e0c04b
#
_entry.id   a5dcb711c6371dd8c70e0a3bf8e0c04b
#
_cell.length_a   1.000
_cell.length_b   1.000
_cell.length_c   1.000
_cell.angle_alpha   90.00
_cell.angle_beta   90.00
_cell.angle_gamma   90.00
#
_symmetry.space_group_name_H-M   'P 1'
#
loop_
_entity.id
_entity.type
_entity.pdbx_description
1 polymer ?
#
loop_
_entity_poly.entity_id
_entity_poly.type
_entity_poly.pdbx_seq_one_letter_code
_entity_poly.pdbx_strand_id
1 'polypeptide(L)'
;IDDSQPDFNRRKAVAEHAQAQAKAESDVDVRYAVAAEQVAKAEYDKANESNNRVPGSVTRVELDRLQLTWKRGELQIEQAQVERKLATMAVQSQEVDIAAAEDAINRRKILAPLDGVVVRVYPHLGEWMQPGDPLARVVRADRLRVEGFVDAARFDPDKVRDRPVTVEVTLADERVETFKGRIVFTSPIVESGGEYLVWAEVENRQLEAGHPEEWMLRPGQTVQMTIHSQQKPLAPVRRTRTETASR
;
A
#
# COMPACT_ATOMS: atom_id res chain seq x y z
N ILE A 1 -14.21 10.29 -4.52
CA ILE A 1 -15.05 9.65 -5.54
C ILE A 1 -16.08 8.79 -4.82
N ASP A 2 -17.27 8.61 -5.40
CA ASP A 2 -18.35 7.82 -4.78
C ASP A 2 -17.87 6.41 -4.44
N ASP A 3 -17.99 6.04 -3.16
CA ASP A 3 -17.56 4.76 -2.60
C ASP A 3 -18.73 3.92 -2.05
N SER A 4 -19.96 4.32 -2.32
CA SER A 4 -21.18 3.68 -1.79
C SER A 4 -21.26 2.20 -2.14
N GLN A 5 -20.98 1.83 -3.39
CA GLN A 5 -21.00 0.44 -3.83
C GLN A 5 -19.87 -0.40 -3.22
N PRO A 6 -18.59 0.05 -3.20
CA PRO A 6 -17.53 -0.64 -2.49
C PRO A 6 -17.76 -0.77 -0.98
N ASP A 7 -18.30 0.25 -0.32
CA ASP A 7 -18.61 0.13 1.11
C ASP A 7 -19.71 -0.90 1.37
N PHE A 8 -20.71 -0.97 0.51
CA PHE A 8 -21.71 -2.05 0.56
C PHE A 8 -21.06 -3.43 0.40
N ASN A 9 -20.15 -3.58 -0.58
CA ASN A 9 -19.44 -4.83 -0.81
C ASN A 9 -18.57 -5.23 0.39
N ARG A 10 -17.88 -4.25 1.02
CA ARG A 10 -17.11 -4.47 2.24
C ARG A 10 -18.00 -4.97 3.39
N ARG A 11 -19.14 -4.31 3.62
CA ARG A 11 -20.09 -4.74 4.66
C ARG A 11 -20.64 -6.14 4.42
N LYS A 12 -20.90 -6.48 3.16
CA LYS A 12 -21.31 -7.82 2.76
C LYS A 12 -20.22 -8.86 3.06
N ALA A 13 -18.98 -8.60 2.63
CA ALA A 13 -17.84 -9.49 2.87
C ALA A 13 -17.57 -9.70 4.37
N VAL A 14 -17.70 -8.65 5.20
CA VAL A 14 -17.58 -8.76 6.66
C VAL A 14 -18.66 -9.66 7.25
N ALA A 15 -19.90 -9.58 6.79
CA ALA A 15 -20.98 -10.44 7.25
C ALA A 15 -20.76 -11.90 6.85
N GLU A 16 -20.30 -12.15 5.63
CA GLU A 16 -19.97 -13.50 5.13
C GLU A 16 -18.78 -14.10 5.90
N HIS A 17 -17.74 -13.29 6.20
CA HIS A 17 -16.64 -13.70 7.05
C HIS A 17 -17.10 -14.09 8.45
N ALA A 18 -17.95 -13.27 9.09
CA ALA A 18 -18.48 -13.60 10.43
C ALA A 18 -19.29 -14.90 10.42
N GLN A 19 -20.05 -15.17 9.36
CA GLN A 19 -20.76 -16.44 9.19
C GLN A 19 -19.81 -17.62 9.03
N ALA A 20 -18.77 -17.48 8.20
CA ALA A 20 -17.75 -18.51 8.00
C ALA A 20 -16.98 -18.79 9.30
N GLN A 21 -16.65 -17.75 10.05
CA GLN A 21 -15.98 -17.86 11.35
C GLN A 21 -16.84 -18.62 12.35
N ALA A 22 -18.10 -18.27 12.50
CA ALA A 22 -19.02 -18.98 13.41
C ALA A 22 -19.11 -20.48 13.07
N LYS A 23 -19.10 -20.82 11.76
CA LYS A 23 -19.09 -22.22 11.32
C LYS A 23 -17.76 -22.92 11.64
N ALA A 24 -16.63 -22.26 11.44
CA ALA A 24 -15.30 -22.82 11.70
C ALA A 24 -15.03 -23.02 13.20
N GLU A 25 -15.56 -22.15 14.06
CA GLU A 25 -15.44 -22.23 15.50
C GLU A 25 -16.34 -23.33 16.10
N SER A 26 -17.41 -23.73 15.41
CA SER A 26 -18.31 -24.79 15.86
C SER A 26 -17.59 -26.15 15.89
N ASP A 27 -17.53 -26.74 17.04
CA ASP A 27 -16.99 -28.10 17.26
C ASP A 27 -18.09 -29.14 17.51
N VAL A 28 -19.35 -28.74 17.39
CA VAL A 28 -20.52 -29.57 17.73
C VAL A 28 -20.52 -30.90 16.96
N ASP A 29 -20.27 -30.84 15.65
CA ASP A 29 -20.29 -32.02 14.80
C ASP A 29 -19.16 -32.98 15.14
N VAL A 30 -17.97 -32.45 15.49
CA VAL A 30 -16.84 -33.28 15.94
C VAL A 30 -17.16 -33.93 17.28
N ARG A 31 -17.71 -33.18 18.23
CA ARG A 31 -18.10 -33.75 19.58
C ARG A 31 -19.19 -34.78 19.44
N TYR A 32 -20.15 -34.55 18.56
CA TYR A 32 -21.21 -35.52 18.30
C TYR A 32 -20.64 -36.83 17.71
N ALA A 33 -19.77 -36.74 16.72
CA ALA A 33 -19.11 -37.88 16.11
C ALA A 33 -18.25 -38.66 17.13
N VAL A 34 -17.50 -37.96 17.99
CA VAL A 34 -16.71 -38.56 19.05
C VAL A 34 -17.60 -39.30 20.07
N ALA A 35 -18.71 -38.70 20.51
CA ALA A 35 -19.66 -39.35 21.42
C ALA A 35 -20.29 -40.60 20.80
N ALA A 36 -20.66 -40.54 19.53
CA ALA A 36 -21.23 -41.70 18.82
C ALA A 36 -20.22 -42.83 18.64
N GLU A 37 -18.96 -42.52 18.34
CA GLU A 37 -17.87 -43.51 18.28
C GLU A 37 -17.63 -44.16 19.64
N GLN A 38 -17.57 -43.38 20.75
CA GLN A 38 -17.39 -43.92 22.08
C GLN A 38 -18.48 -44.91 22.49
N VAL A 39 -19.75 -44.64 22.14
CA VAL A 39 -20.86 -45.56 22.37
C VAL A 39 -20.66 -46.85 21.57
N ALA A 40 -20.39 -46.75 20.27
CA ALA A 40 -20.18 -47.92 19.42
C ALA A 40 -18.99 -48.78 19.88
N LYS A 41 -17.91 -48.14 20.32
CA LYS A 41 -16.74 -48.78 20.89
C LYS A 41 -17.08 -49.52 22.19
N ALA A 42 -17.78 -48.88 23.10
CA ALA A 42 -18.20 -49.50 24.37
C ALA A 42 -19.10 -50.73 24.17
N GLU A 43 -19.99 -50.70 23.18
CA GLU A 43 -20.82 -51.84 22.78
C GLU A 43 -19.97 -53.00 22.26
N TYR A 44 -19.01 -52.72 21.36
CA TYR A 44 -18.08 -53.73 20.85
C TYR A 44 -17.22 -54.31 21.96
N ASP A 45 -16.62 -53.50 22.79
CA ASP A 45 -15.74 -53.93 23.90
C ASP A 45 -16.49 -54.83 24.89
N LYS A 46 -17.73 -54.46 25.24
CA LYS A 46 -18.59 -55.26 26.12
C LYS A 46 -18.95 -56.61 25.52
N ALA A 47 -19.29 -56.65 24.24
CA ALA A 47 -19.62 -57.88 23.54
C ALA A 47 -18.39 -58.78 23.40
N ASN A 48 -17.23 -58.24 23.07
CA ASN A 48 -15.96 -58.95 22.99
C ASN A 48 -15.51 -59.50 24.35
N GLU A 49 -15.63 -58.72 25.42
CA GLU A 49 -15.33 -59.15 26.78
C GLU A 49 -16.27 -60.31 27.24
N SER A 50 -17.57 -60.21 26.94
CA SER A 50 -18.53 -61.28 27.19
C SER A 50 -18.16 -62.59 26.49
N ASN A 51 -17.77 -62.49 25.20
CA ASN A 51 -17.37 -63.65 24.42
C ASN A 51 -16.04 -64.23 24.85
N ASN A 52 -15.10 -63.41 25.42
CA ASN A 52 -13.85 -63.89 26.00
C ASN A 52 -14.07 -64.60 27.34
N ARG A 53 -15.06 -64.18 28.13
CA ARG A 53 -15.41 -64.85 29.40
C ARG A 53 -16.19 -66.17 29.18
N VAL A 54 -17.11 -66.18 28.23
CA VAL A 54 -17.91 -67.31 27.84
C VAL A 54 -17.88 -67.49 26.32
N PRO A 55 -16.98 -68.34 25.82
CA PRO A 55 -16.86 -68.59 24.40
C PRO A 55 -18.21 -68.98 23.74
N GLY A 56 -18.59 -68.23 22.68
CA GLY A 56 -19.84 -68.46 21.98
C GLY A 56 -21.05 -67.71 22.52
N SER A 57 -20.90 -66.87 23.56
CA SER A 57 -21.98 -66.07 24.16
C SER A 57 -22.44 -64.95 23.19
N VAL A 58 -21.57 -64.49 22.26
CA VAL A 58 -21.89 -63.57 21.18
C VAL A 58 -21.50 -64.21 19.85
N THR A 59 -22.35 -64.13 18.85
CA THR A 59 -22.06 -64.72 17.53
C THR A 59 -20.98 -63.93 16.81
N ARG A 60 -20.19 -64.61 15.99
CA ARG A 60 -19.13 -63.95 15.22
C ARG A 60 -19.71 -62.86 14.28
N VAL A 61 -20.85 -63.09 13.69
CA VAL A 61 -21.57 -62.13 12.85
C VAL A 61 -21.92 -60.86 13.64
N GLU A 62 -22.31 -60.96 14.88
CA GLU A 62 -22.67 -59.86 15.74
C GLU A 62 -21.41 -59.07 16.16
N LEU A 63 -20.32 -59.77 16.50
CA LEU A 63 -19.03 -59.09 16.80
C LEU A 63 -18.51 -58.32 15.59
N ASP A 64 -18.57 -58.93 14.39
CA ASP A 64 -18.14 -58.24 13.13
C ASP A 64 -19.04 -57.02 12.84
N ARG A 65 -20.35 -57.11 13.11
CA ARG A 65 -21.29 -55.99 12.97
C ARG A 65 -20.95 -54.84 13.89
N LEU A 66 -20.69 -55.11 15.17
CA LEU A 66 -20.33 -54.10 16.17
C LEU A 66 -18.98 -53.47 15.82
N GLN A 67 -17.99 -54.25 15.39
CA GLN A 67 -16.70 -53.76 14.95
C GLN A 67 -16.84 -52.81 13.72
N LEU A 68 -17.67 -53.19 12.76
CA LEU A 68 -17.93 -52.31 11.61
C LEU A 68 -18.65 -51.02 12.02
N THR A 69 -19.56 -51.09 13.01
CA THR A 69 -20.26 -49.91 13.52
C THR A 69 -19.25 -48.94 14.21
N TRP A 70 -18.38 -49.50 15.06
CA TRP A 70 -17.31 -48.71 15.66
C TRP A 70 -16.39 -48.09 14.61
N LYS A 71 -15.94 -48.88 13.62
CA LYS A 71 -15.10 -48.39 12.51
C LYS A 71 -15.78 -47.27 11.71
N ARG A 72 -17.09 -47.34 11.51
CA ARG A 72 -17.87 -46.26 10.92
C ARG A 72 -17.83 -44.98 11.77
N GLY A 73 -17.90 -45.13 13.11
CA GLY A 73 -17.77 -44.02 14.04
C GLY A 73 -16.42 -43.30 13.92
N GLU A 74 -15.30 -44.04 13.79
CA GLU A 74 -13.99 -43.45 13.55
C GLU A 74 -13.94 -42.61 12.26
N LEU A 75 -14.49 -43.15 11.17
CA LEU A 75 -14.55 -42.42 9.89
C LEU A 75 -15.46 -41.20 9.95
N GLN A 76 -16.52 -41.22 10.77
CA GLN A 76 -17.36 -40.03 10.99
C GLN A 76 -16.61 -38.92 11.72
N ILE A 77 -15.72 -39.25 12.68
CA ILE A 77 -14.86 -38.28 13.35
C ILE A 77 -13.92 -37.62 12.31
N GLU A 78 -13.28 -38.44 11.47
CA GLU A 78 -12.39 -37.94 10.42
C GLU A 78 -13.12 -37.02 9.45
N GLN A 79 -14.33 -37.41 9.04
CA GLN A 79 -15.17 -36.57 8.16
C GLN A 79 -15.49 -35.22 8.83
N ALA A 80 -15.94 -35.20 10.08
CA ALA A 80 -16.26 -33.97 10.81
C ALA A 80 -15.03 -33.07 10.99
N GLN A 81 -13.84 -33.64 11.20
CA GLN A 81 -12.60 -32.91 11.28
C GLN A 81 -12.21 -32.24 9.93
N VAL A 82 -12.39 -32.98 8.83
CA VAL A 82 -12.15 -32.45 7.48
C VAL A 82 -13.12 -31.31 7.17
N GLU A 83 -14.40 -31.47 7.50
CA GLU A 83 -15.41 -30.41 7.31
C GLU A 83 -15.07 -29.15 8.10
N ARG A 84 -14.63 -29.29 9.36
CA ARG A 84 -14.16 -28.19 10.18
C ARG A 84 -12.92 -27.50 9.58
N LYS A 85 -11.97 -28.28 9.06
CA LYS A 85 -10.80 -27.75 8.36
C LYS A 85 -11.17 -26.96 7.12
N LEU A 86 -12.13 -27.46 6.32
CA LEU A 86 -12.65 -26.74 5.14
C LEU A 86 -13.34 -25.43 5.55
N ALA A 87 -14.10 -25.44 6.66
CA ALA A 87 -14.69 -24.22 7.19
C ALA A 87 -13.63 -23.18 7.60
N THR A 88 -12.52 -23.62 8.23
CA THR A 88 -11.39 -22.74 8.56
C THR A 88 -10.74 -22.14 7.32
N MET A 89 -10.58 -22.92 6.25
CA MET A 89 -10.07 -22.40 4.98
C MET A 89 -11.02 -21.41 4.33
N ALA A 90 -12.33 -21.59 4.48
CA ALA A 90 -13.32 -20.65 4.02
C ALA A 90 -13.20 -19.27 4.70
N VAL A 91 -12.86 -19.22 6.00
CA VAL A 91 -12.58 -17.96 6.71
C VAL A 91 -11.44 -17.20 6.04
N GLN A 92 -10.33 -17.88 5.73
CA GLN A 92 -9.19 -17.25 5.05
C GLN A 92 -9.56 -16.69 3.67
N SER A 93 -10.45 -17.39 2.93
CA SER A 93 -10.94 -16.87 1.66
C SER A 93 -11.76 -15.59 1.84
N GLN A 94 -12.61 -15.54 2.87
CA GLN A 94 -13.42 -14.35 3.16
C GLN A 94 -12.57 -13.17 3.67
N GLU A 95 -11.44 -13.40 4.34
CA GLU A 95 -10.48 -12.35 4.68
C GLU A 95 -9.90 -11.66 3.42
N VAL A 96 -9.61 -12.45 2.39
CA VAL A 96 -9.14 -11.91 1.09
C VAL A 96 -10.22 -11.05 0.43
N ASP A 97 -11.49 -11.48 0.51
CA ASP A 97 -12.61 -10.72 -0.04
C ASP A 97 -12.80 -9.37 0.68
N ILE A 98 -12.63 -9.35 2.01
CA ILE A 98 -12.63 -8.10 2.81
C ILE A 98 -11.49 -7.19 2.33
N ALA A 99 -10.26 -7.72 2.23
CA ALA A 99 -9.10 -6.94 1.80
C ALA A 99 -9.29 -6.36 0.38
N ALA A 100 -9.87 -7.15 -0.53
CA ALA A 100 -10.18 -6.70 -1.88
C ALA A 100 -11.24 -5.56 -1.89
N ALA A 101 -12.25 -5.65 -1.03
CA ALA A 101 -13.27 -4.61 -0.91
C ALA A 101 -12.70 -3.32 -0.29
N GLU A 102 -11.81 -3.43 0.70
CA GLU A 102 -11.09 -2.29 1.29
C GLU A 102 -10.16 -1.61 0.29
N ASP A 103 -9.43 -2.37 -0.52
CA ASP A 103 -8.59 -1.84 -1.59
C ASP A 103 -9.44 -1.08 -2.62
N ALA A 104 -10.63 -1.59 -2.95
CA ALA A 104 -11.56 -0.91 -3.84
C ALA A 104 -12.06 0.44 -3.27
N ILE A 105 -12.23 0.57 -1.95
CA ILE A 105 -12.54 1.83 -1.27
C ILE A 105 -11.33 2.77 -1.32
N ASN A 106 -10.14 2.26 -0.99
CA ASN A 106 -8.92 3.06 -0.93
C ASN A 106 -8.54 3.65 -2.29
N ARG A 107 -8.76 2.93 -3.38
CA ARG A 107 -8.58 3.44 -4.76
C ARG A 107 -9.49 4.62 -5.10
N ARG A 108 -10.58 4.83 -4.37
CA ARG A 108 -11.46 5.99 -4.53
C ARG A 108 -11.03 7.21 -3.72
N LYS A 109 -10.11 7.02 -2.77
CA LYS A 109 -9.47 8.11 -2.01
C LYS A 109 -8.20 8.53 -2.73
N ILE A 110 -8.29 9.63 -3.45
CA ILE A 110 -7.13 10.17 -4.16
C ILE A 110 -6.35 11.05 -3.19
N LEU A 111 -5.12 10.63 -2.92
CA LEU A 111 -4.20 11.35 -2.04
C LEU A 111 -3.22 12.16 -2.88
N ALA A 112 -2.83 13.33 -2.37
CA ALA A 112 -1.75 14.10 -2.99
C ALA A 112 -0.43 13.32 -2.87
N PRO A 113 0.31 13.10 -3.97
CA PRO A 113 1.56 12.34 -3.95
C PRO A 113 2.74 13.14 -3.35
N LEU A 114 2.54 14.42 -3.10
CA LEU A 114 3.55 15.33 -2.55
C LEU A 114 2.88 16.45 -1.75
N ASP A 115 3.62 17.04 -0.84
CA ASP A 115 3.23 18.25 -0.12
C ASP A 115 3.29 19.44 -1.07
N GLY A 116 2.24 20.26 -1.09
CA GLY A 116 2.16 21.40 -1.98
C GLY A 116 0.82 22.13 -1.93
N VAL A 117 0.66 23.10 -2.82
CA VAL A 117 -0.55 23.90 -2.95
C VAL A 117 -1.38 23.38 -4.11
N VAL A 118 -2.67 23.17 -3.87
CA VAL A 118 -3.63 22.82 -4.91
C VAL A 118 -3.94 24.09 -5.71
N VAL A 119 -3.42 24.16 -6.94
CA VAL A 119 -3.59 25.35 -7.80
C VAL A 119 -4.82 25.25 -8.70
N ARG A 120 -5.33 24.05 -8.93
CA ARG A 120 -6.54 23.82 -9.72
C ARG A 120 -7.20 22.50 -9.32
N VAL A 121 -8.52 22.52 -9.24
CA VAL A 121 -9.38 21.34 -9.21
C VAL A 121 -10.16 21.36 -10.53
N TYR A 122 -10.17 20.23 -11.25
CA TYR A 122 -10.79 20.16 -12.57
C TYR A 122 -12.26 19.80 -12.50
N PRO A 123 -12.67 18.71 -11.80
CA PRO A 123 -14.06 18.30 -11.78
C PRO A 123 -14.88 19.09 -10.74
N HIS A 124 -16.16 19.17 -10.99
CA HIS A 124 -17.14 19.67 -10.03
C HIS A 124 -17.79 18.54 -9.24
N LEU A 125 -18.33 18.85 -8.08
CA LEU A 125 -19.04 17.88 -7.27
C LEU A 125 -20.23 17.29 -8.06
N GLY A 126 -20.31 15.96 -8.15
CA GLY A 126 -21.34 15.26 -8.90
C GLY A 126 -20.99 15.00 -10.36
N GLU A 127 -19.86 15.48 -10.84
CA GLU A 127 -19.38 15.23 -12.20
C GLU A 127 -18.84 13.81 -12.36
N TRP A 128 -19.13 13.20 -13.49
CA TRP A 128 -18.62 11.89 -13.84
C TRP A 128 -17.17 11.96 -14.30
N MET A 129 -16.32 11.11 -13.72
CA MET A 129 -14.90 11.00 -14.09
C MET A 129 -14.55 9.61 -14.59
N GLN A 130 -13.66 9.54 -15.55
CA GLN A 130 -13.07 8.30 -16.03
C GLN A 130 -11.69 8.05 -15.40
N PRO A 131 -11.24 6.79 -15.30
CA PRO A 131 -9.87 6.49 -14.93
C PRO A 131 -8.88 7.17 -15.89
N GLY A 132 -7.98 7.99 -15.34
CA GLY A 132 -7.01 8.77 -16.12
C GLY A 132 -7.34 10.25 -16.24
N ASP A 133 -8.57 10.66 -15.90
CA ASP A 133 -8.91 12.08 -15.91
C ASP A 133 -8.16 12.85 -14.81
N PRO A 134 -7.70 14.08 -15.11
CA PRO A 134 -7.01 14.90 -14.13
C PRO A 134 -7.99 15.39 -13.06
N LEU A 135 -7.73 15.08 -11.78
CA LEU A 135 -8.54 15.52 -10.65
C LEU A 135 -8.12 16.91 -10.15
N ALA A 136 -6.83 17.06 -9.87
CA ALA A 136 -6.29 18.30 -9.34
C ALA A 136 -4.83 18.49 -9.78
N ARG A 137 -4.41 19.75 -9.82
CA ARG A 137 -3.01 20.12 -10.00
C ARG A 137 -2.45 20.61 -8.69
N VAL A 138 -1.47 19.86 -8.17
CA VAL A 138 -0.71 20.21 -6.96
C VAL A 138 0.66 20.71 -7.39
N VAL A 139 1.09 21.83 -6.83
CA VAL A 139 2.39 22.44 -7.11
C VAL A 139 3.17 22.51 -5.81
N ARG A 140 4.37 21.95 -5.83
CA ARG A 140 5.35 22.11 -4.77
C ARG A 140 6.13 23.40 -4.97
N ALA A 141 6.16 24.27 -4.00
CA ALA A 141 6.78 25.57 -4.10
C ALA A 141 7.92 25.84 -3.10
N ASP A 142 8.17 24.91 -2.16
CA ASP A 142 9.28 24.97 -1.19
C ASP A 142 10.65 24.85 -1.85
N ARG A 143 10.73 24.10 -2.97
CA ARG A 143 11.92 23.95 -3.79
C ARG A 143 11.54 24.13 -5.25
N LEU A 144 12.27 24.99 -5.92
CA LEU A 144 12.06 25.31 -7.32
C LEU A 144 13.27 24.91 -8.14
N ARG A 145 13.00 24.49 -9.36
CA ARG A 145 14.00 24.27 -10.39
C ARG A 145 14.11 25.53 -11.24
N VAL A 146 15.30 26.09 -11.27
CA VAL A 146 15.64 27.23 -12.14
C VAL A 146 16.44 26.68 -13.32
N GLU A 147 15.92 26.87 -14.52
CA GLU A 147 16.56 26.44 -15.77
C GLU A 147 17.26 27.61 -16.44
N GLY A 148 18.39 27.32 -17.07
CA GLY A 148 19.14 28.32 -17.84
C GLY A 148 20.05 27.63 -18.85
N PHE A 149 20.54 28.43 -19.79
CA PHE A 149 21.49 27.99 -20.81
C PHE A 149 22.87 28.58 -20.53
N VAL A 150 23.90 27.77 -20.74
CA VAL A 150 25.30 28.14 -20.57
C VAL A 150 26.08 27.88 -21.82
N ASP A 151 26.89 28.86 -22.24
CA ASP A 151 27.76 28.77 -23.41
C ASP A 151 28.87 27.71 -23.20
N ALA A 152 28.85 26.67 -24.02
CA ALA A 152 29.80 25.57 -23.99
C ALA A 152 31.24 25.98 -24.39
N ALA A 153 31.39 27.03 -25.17
CA ALA A 153 32.72 27.55 -25.55
C ALA A 153 33.43 28.24 -24.35
N ARG A 154 32.66 28.74 -23.39
CA ARG A 154 33.17 29.47 -22.23
C ARG A 154 33.27 28.61 -20.97
N PHE A 155 32.33 27.69 -20.79
CA PHE A 155 32.21 26.87 -19.58
C PHE A 155 31.97 25.42 -19.91
N ASP A 156 32.89 24.59 -19.49
CA ASP A 156 32.81 23.13 -19.61
C ASP A 156 31.69 22.59 -18.70
N PRO A 157 30.77 21.74 -19.21
CA PRO A 157 29.68 21.17 -18.43
C PRO A 157 30.11 20.49 -17.14
N ASP A 158 31.25 19.79 -17.13
CA ASP A 158 31.78 19.11 -15.94
C ASP A 158 32.26 20.07 -14.84
N LYS A 159 32.66 21.27 -15.23
CA LYS A 159 33.10 22.31 -14.28
C LYS A 159 31.93 23.06 -13.64
N VAL A 160 30.74 23.00 -14.23
CA VAL A 160 29.53 23.68 -13.78
C VAL A 160 28.71 22.79 -12.85
N ARG A 161 28.83 21.49 -12.97
CA ARG A 161 28.11 20.51 -12.11
C ARG A 161 28.40 20.75 -10.63
N ASP A 162 27.35 20.63 -9.79
CA ASP A 162 27.39 20.80 -8.33
C ASP A 162 27.87 22.17 -7.83
N ARG A 163 27.95 23.15 -8.72
CA ARG A 163 28.36 24.51 -8.34
C ARG A 163 27.25 25.24 -7.59
N PRO A 164 27.60 26.04 -6.59
CA PRO A 164 26.65 26.94 -5.94
C PRO A 164 26.21 28.01 -6.90
N VAL A 165 24.93 28.37 -6.81
CA VAL A 165 24.32 29.45 -7.58
C VAL A 165 23.66 30.47 -6.67
N THR A 166 23.60 31.68 -7.15
CA THR A 166 22.76 32.74 -6.59
C THR A 166 21.70 33.07 -7.64
N VAL A 167 20.44 33.03 -7.23
CA VAL A 167 19.30 33.39 -8.09
C VAL A 167 18.73 34.69 -7.56
N GLU A 168 18.61 35.67 -8.45
CA GLU A 168 18.04 36.99 -8.17
C GLU A 168 16.71 37.12 -8.90
N VAL A 169 15.70 37.56 -8.16
CA VAL A 169 14.36 37.84 -8.68
C VAL A 169 13.95 39.24 -8.31
N THR A 170 13.44 39.98 -9.27
CA THR A 170 12.82 41.28 -9.03
C THR A 170 11.35 41.08 -8.74
N LEU A 171 10.89 41.45 -7.56
CA LEU A 171 9.50 41.39 -7.12
C LEU A 171 8.71 42.57 -7.70
N ALA A 172 7.38 42.54 -7.59
CA ALA A 172 6.48 43.54 -8.14
C ALA A 172 6.68 44.96 -7.56
N ASP A 173 7.28 45.06 -6.38
CA ASP A 173 7.64 46.32 -5.69
C ASP A 173 9.09 46.79 -5.97
N GLU A 174 9.69 46.29 -7.07
CA GLU A 174 11.08 46.56 -7.47
C GLU A 174 12.15 46.06 -6.48
N ARG A 175 11.77 45.37 -5.41
CA ARG A 175 12.75 44.74 -4.52
C ARG A 175 13.42 43.57 -5.22
N VAL A 176 14.74 43.48 -5.09
CA VAL A 176 15.52 42.35 -5.58
C VAL A 176 15.77 41.39 -4.39
N GLU A 177 15.27 40.18 -4.53
CA GLU A 177 15.49 39.14 -3.55
C GLU A 177 16.45 38.07 -4.09
N THR A 178 17.28 37.57 -3.19
CA THR A 178 18.34 36.61 -3.53
C THR A 178 18.10 35.27 -2.88
N PHE A 179 18.25 34.22 -3.68
CA PHE A 179 18.09 32.82 -3.25
C PHE A 179 19.36 32.04 -3.56
N LYS A 180 19.74 31.16 -2.65
CA LYS A 180 20.88 30.28 -2.82
C LYS A 180 20.41 28.92 -3.35
N GLY A 181 21.17 28.39 -4.28
CA GLY A 181 20.89 27.08 -4.85
C GLY A 181 22.17 26.38 -5.29
N ARG A 182 21.99 25.29 -5.99
CA ARG A 182 23.08 24.51 -6.55
C ARG A 182 22.65 23.89 -7.89
N ILE A 183 23.60 23.83 -8.83
CA ILE A 183 23.39 23.08 -10.08
C ILE A 183 23.28 21.59 -9.73
N VAL A 184 22.16 20.99 -10.10
CA VAL A 184 21.89 19.56 -9.93
C VAL A 184 21.94 18.78 -11.22
N PHE A 185 21.88 19.49 -12.34
CA PHE A 185 21.95 18.87 -13.64
C PHE A 185 22.66 19.78 -14.65
N THR A 186 23.49 19.18 -15.47
CA THR A 186 24.09 19.75 -16.69
C THR A 186 23.81 18.83 -17.84
N SER A 187 23.24 19.34 -18.91
CA SER A 187 22.96 18.55 -20.12
C SER A 187 24.28 18.08 -20.74
N PRO A 188 24.39 16.78 -21.12
CA PRO A 188 25.52 16.29 -21.92
C PRO A 188 25.43 16.70 -23.39
N ILE A 189 24.30 17.30 -23.81
CA ILE A 189 24.04 17.69 -25.19
C ILE A 189 24.22 19.18 -25.29
N VAL A 190 25.04 19.60 -26.26
CA VAL A 190 25.18 20.98 -26.65
C VAL A 190 24.20 21.24 -27.83
N GLU A 191 23.37 22.24 -27.69
CA GLU A 191 22.40 22.61 -28.71
C GLU A 191 23.04 23.35 -29.88
N SER A 192 22.29 23.51 -30.99
CA SER A 192 22.80 24.14 -32.24
C SER A 192 23.32 25.56 -32.01
N GLY A 193 22.92 26.25 -30.96
CA GLY A 193 23.41 27.55 -30.55
C GLY A 193 24.77 27.56 -29.84
N GLY A 194 25.35 26.40 -29.57
CA GLY A 194 26.59 26.30 -28.79
C GLY A 194 26.38 26.35 -27.26
N GLU A 195 25.13 26.26 -26.82
CA GLU A 195 24.74 26.32 -25.40
C GLU A 195 24.25 24.97 -24.92
N TYR A 196 24.38 24.71 -23.64
CA TYR A 196 23.80 23.52 -22.99
C TYR A 196 22.90 23.92 -21.83
N LEU A 197 21.86 23.12 -21.62
CA LEU A 197 20.90 23.30 -20.55
C LEU A 197 21.50 22.94 -19.18
N VAL A 198 21.30 23.80 -18.21
CA VAL A 198 21.56 23.53 -16.81
C VAL A 198 20.32 23.81 -15.99
N TRP A 199 20.14 23.09 -14.90
CA TRP A 199 19.19 23.55 -13.90
C TRP A 199 19.76 23.47 -12.49
N ALA A 200 19.35 24.45 -11.69
CA ALA A 200 19.65 24.56 -10.28
C ALA A 200 18.42 24.25 -9.43
N GLU A 201 18.62 23.59 -8.33
CA GLU A 201 17.63 23.48 -7.27
C GLU A 201 17.83 24.61 -6.27
N VAL A 202 16.76 25.35 -5.99
CA VAL A 202 16.75 26.55 -5.15
C VAL A 202 15.72 26.35 -4.04
N GLU A 203 16.12 26.58 -2.80
CA GLU A 203 15.20 26.59 -1.65
C GLU A 203 14.44 27.92 -1.64
N ASN A 204 13.12 27.81 -1.64
CA ASN A 204 12.24 28.97 -1.60
C ASN A 204 11.94 29.40 -0.17
N ARG A 205 11.50 30.63 -0.01
CA ARG A 205 11.10 31.20 1.28
C ARG A 205 9.65 31.64 1.23
N GLN A 206 8.93 31.48 2.34
CA GLN A 206 7.58 32.02 2.48
C GLN A 206 7.64 33.55 2.53
N LEU A 207 6.62 34.19 1.97
CA LEU A 207 6.53 35.66 1.96
C LEU A 207 6.28 36.18 3.38
N GLU A 208 5.35 35.53 4.10
CA GLU A 208 5.05 35.82 5.50
C GLU A 208 4.98 34.52 6.32
N ALA A 209 5.47 34.58 7.57
CA ALA A 209 5.38 33.45 8.48
C ALA A 209 3.91 33.23 8.87
N GLY A 210 3.39 32.02 8.55
CA GLY A 210 1.99 31.65 8.85
C GLY A 210 1.08 31.51 7.62
N HIS A 211 1.55 31.92 6.44
CA HIS A 211 0.85 31.71 5.16
C HIS A 211 1.60 30.69 4.30
N PRO A 212 1.35 29.38 4.50
CA PRO A 212 2.11 28.32 3.85
C PRO A 212 1.91 28.28 2.32
N GLU A 213 0.89 28.95 1.80
CA GLU A 213 0.61 29.07 0.37
C GLU A 213 1.32 30.24 -0.30
N GLU A 214 1.88 31.20 0.45
CA GLU A 214 2.51 32.40 -0.07
C GLU A 214 4.04 32.25 -0.13
N TRP A 215 4.54 32.06 -1.34
CA TRP A 215 5.95 31.89 -1.61
C TRP A 215 6.53 33.11 -2.37
N MET A 216 7.77 33.47 -2.04
CA MET A 216 8.45 34.58 -2.70
C MET A 216 8.76 34.29 -4.16
N LEU A 217 9.29 33.10 -4.46
CA LEU A 217 9.48 32.64 -5.83
C LEU A 217 8.24 31.89 -6.32
N ARG A 218 7.76 32.22 -7.50
CA ARG A 218 6.63 31.55 -8.12
C ARG A 218 7.06 30.80 -9.38
N PRO A 219 6.58 29.58 -9.63
CA PRO A 219 6.84 28.89 -10.89
C PRO A 219 6.43 29.72 -12.09
N GLY A 220 7.30 29.80 -13.11
CA GLY A 220 7.08 30.61 -14.31
C GLY A 220 7.63 32.04 -14.26
N GLN A 221 8.24 32.48 -13.15
CA GLN A 221 8.96 33.75 -13.10
C GLN A 221 10.30 33.65 -13.82
N THR A 222 10.67 34.75 -14.50
CA THR A 222 12.02 34.94 -15.06
C THR A 222 12.95 35.44 -13.94
N VAL A 223 14.11 34.83 -13.82
CA VAL A 223 15.10 35.13 -12.79
C VAL A 223 16.49 35.21 -13.41
N GLN A 224 17.40 35.90 -12.74
CA GLN A 224 18.81 35.92 -13.12
C GLN A 224 19.57 34.93 -12.24
N MET A 225 20.25 33.97 -12.86
CA MET A 225 21.05 32.96 -12.18
C MET A 225 22.54 33.22 -12.38
N THR A 226 23.26 33.40 -11.29
CA THR A 226 24.74 33.55 -11.27
C THR A 226 25.38 32.26 -10.74
N ILE A 227 26.22 31.63 -11.55
CA ILE A 227 26.95 30.40 -11.21
C ILE A 227 28.34 30.77 -10.67
N HIS A 228 28.66 30.30 -9.46
CA HIS A 228 29.95 30.60 -8.81
C HIS A 228 31.00 29.53 -9.17
N SER A 229 31.85 29.83 -10.13
CA SER A 229 32.85 28.87 -10.64
C SER A 229 34.05 28.64 -9.72
N GLN A 230 34.34 29.56 -8.79
CA GLN A 230 35.55 29.55 -7.94
C GLN A 230 35.35 28.95 -6.55
N GLN A 231 34.14 28.62 -6.14
CA GLN A 231 33.87 28.00 -4.83
C GLN A 231 33.96 26.48 -4.89
N LYS A 232 34.56 25.89 -3.82
CA LYS A 232 34.62 24.43 -3.66
C LYS A 232 33.19 23.86 -3.68
N PRO A 233 32.94 22.72 -4.36
CA PRO A 233 31.62 22.10 -4.37
C PRO A 233 31.11 21.86 -2.94
N LEU A 234 29.87 22.24 -2.66
CA LEU A 234 29.21 21.87 -1.40
C LEU A 234 29.07 20.35 -1.32
N ALA A 235 29.37 19.80 -0.12
CA ALA A 235 29.26 18.36 0.09
C ALA A 235 27.83 17.85 -0.27
N PRO A 236 27.72 16.66 -0.86
CA PRO A 236 26.42 16.10 -1.24
C PRO A 236 25.54 15.96 0.00
N VAL A 237 24.31 16.44 -0.09
CA VAL A 237 23.28 16.21 0.94
C VAL A 237 23.05 14.71 1.01
N ARG A 238 23.45 14.07 2.10
CA ARG A 238 23.16 12.66 2.37
C ARG A 238 21.62 12.50 2.39
N ARG A 239 21.09 11.85 1.36
CA ARG A 239 19.73 11.33 1.42
C ARG A 239 19.70 10.26 2.51
N THR A 240 19.11 10.55 3.64
CA THR A 240 18.75 9.53 4.63
C THR A 240 17.73 8.63 3.98
N ARG A 241 18.18 7.47 3.53
CA ARG A 241 17.31 6.38 3.11
C ARG A 241 16.65 5.85 4.37
N THR A 242 15.39 6.19 4.57
CA THR A 242 14.58 5.55 5.60
C THR A 242 14.36 4.11 5.15
N GLU A 243 15.17 3.19 5.67
CA GLU A 243 14.90 1.76 5.58
C GLU A 243 13.65 1.48 6.40
N THR A 244 12.55 1.28 5.73
CA THR A 244 11.35 0.68 6.34
C THR A 244 11.70 -0.78 6.61
N ALA A 245 12.07 -1.08 7.85
CA ALA A 245 12.18 -2.45 8.33
C ALA A 245 10.78 -3.05 8.32
N SER A 246 10.53 -3.95 7.37
CA SER A 246 9.42 -4.89 7.38
C SER A 246 9.68 -5.94 8.46
N ARG A 247 8.76 -6.04 9.40
CA ARG A 247 8.50 -7.26 10.18
C ARG A 247 7.05 -7.64 10.03
#